data_9b52355efde116ee5beb94ebdfe4e094
#
_entry.id   9b52355efde116ee5beb94ebdfe4e094
#
_cell.length_a   1.000
_cell.length_b   1.000
_cell.length_c   1.000
_cell.angle_alpha   90.00
_cell.angle_beta   90.00
_cell.angle_gamma   90.00
#
_symmetry.space_group_name_H-M   'P 1'
#
loop_
_entity.id
_entity.type
_entity.pdbx_description
1 polymer ?
#
loop_
_entity_poly.entity_id
_entity_poly.type
_entity_poly.pdbx_seq_one_letter_code
_entity_poly.pdbx_strand_id
1 'polypeptide(L)'
;MATDRYRAPASRAAGMTLTTAHWPADTGVALCEMPVGDWLRQVADRHPDRPALRWQDDHGIATVTYAELVDRAAAVAAGLLGVVAPGDRVALWAPNCPDWVVVQCAGALAGTVLVPINTSLRDEEVSHELRQSGARLVIAAAEHRGSPLRERARALADELPGRPVRVVALEELARALPPRPGPLPAVSPLAPFLIQYTSGTTGRPKGAVLSHFAVLNTGRIAGRVFARPLVWCSGLPLHHVGGSVSGVLMTFASAGTMVLSPGFEPARTLSLIERARVTALGAVPTMLYDLLAYPGLARYDISSLQVIQTGGTTVPPALIRRTEAVLGCRVVISYGQSEAPNATACLPSDSDLVKAETLGRALPRREVRIIRPGTEGTTADLGEHGELWIRSPLNMSGYHDDPEATSRTLDAEGWLHTGDLCAMDAAGILRIHGRIRDVIIRGGENIYPREVEEALLDHPGVADAAVVGAPDERLGEVPVAFVVPAAGSATTADELAAFARSRLAYFKVPVDWHVVDDLPRTASGKVRKFLLRET
;
A
#
# COMPACT_ATOMS: atom_id res chain seq x y z
N MET A 1 -21.20 20.97 -15.92
CA MET A 1 -21.34 21.51 -14.56
C MET A 1 -21.09 20.41 -13.53
N ALA A 2 -19.83 19.97 -13.36
CA ALA A 2 -19.42 18.89 -12.44
C ALA A 2 -18.14 19.22 -11.64
N THR A 3 -17.77 20.50 -11.54
CA THR A 3 -16.44 20.91 -11.07
C THR A 3 -16.35 21.30 -9.59
N ASP A 4 -17.45 21.25 -8.83
CA ASP A 4 -17.45 21.80 -7.46
C ASP A 4 -17.62 20.75 -6.33
N ARG A 5 -17.49 19.45 -6.62
CA ARG A 5 -17.66 18.37 -5.61
C ARG A 5 -16.37 17.96 -4.91
N TYR A 6 -15.23 18.36 -5.44
CA TYR A 6 -13.92 18.06 -4.85
C TYR A 6 -13.37 19.32 -4.18
N ARG A 7 -13.69 19.54 -2.91
CA ARG A 7 -12.90 20.47 -2.12
C ARG A 7 -11.56 19.81 -1.87
N ALA A 8 -10.56 20.17 -2.69
CA ALA A 8 -9.18 20.01 -2.27
C ALA A 8 -9.07 20.53 -0.83
N PRO A 9 -8.39 19.84 0.10
CA PRO A 9 -8.04 20.46 1.35
C PRO A 9 -7.37 21.79 0.98
N ALA A 10 -7.93 22.91 1.45
CA ALA A 10 -7.31 24.21 1.26
C ALA A 10 -5.96 24.13 1.98
N SER A 11 -4.95 23.72 1.25
CA SER A 11 -3.57 23.69 1.71
C SER A 11 -3.15 25.15 1.85
N ARG A 12 -2.61 25.54 3.00
CA ARG A 12 -1.90 26.82 3.15
C ARG A 12 -0.80 27.01 2.11
N ALA A 13 -0.41 25.93 1.45
CA ALA A 13 0.62 25.86 0.42
C ALA A 13 0.13 26.23 -0.99
N ALA A 14 -1.16 26.48 -1.21
CA ALA A 14 -1.65 27.02 -2.49
C ALA A 14 -1.13 28.44 -2.66
N GLY A 15 -0.07 28.60 -3.46
CA GLY A 15 0.61 29.87 -3.71
C GLY A 15 2.01 30.01 -3.09
N MET A 16 2.52 28.99 -2.38
CA MET A 16 3.89 28.98 -1.88
C MET A 16 4.84 28.52 -3.01
N THR A 17 5.85 29.34 -3.32
CA THR A 17 6.94 28.95 -4.20
C THR A 17 8.14 28.59 -3.33
N LEU A 18 8.60 27.36 -3.44
CA LEU A 18 9.76 26.87 -2.71
C LEU A 18 11.06 27.44 -3.29
N THR A 19 12.08 27.59 -2.45
CA THR A 19 13.45 27.96 -2.85
C THR A 19 14.45 26.82 -2.69
N THR A 20 14.08 25.79 -1.93
CA THR A 20 14.85 24.55 -1.71
C THR A 20 13.89 23.36 -1.74
N ALA A 21 14.40 22.15 -1.91
CA ALA A 21 13.58 20.94 -1.94
C ALA A 21 13.06 20.52 -0.54
N HIS A 22 12.35 21.45 0.12
CA HIS A 22 11.77 21.29 1.45
C HIS A 22 10.32 21.77 1.47
N TRP A 23 9.40 20.84 1.74
CA TRP A 23 7.98 21.10 1.91
C TRP A 23 7.62 21.01 3.40
N PRO A 24 7.27 22.10 4.06
CA PRO A 24 6.89 22.10 5.46
C PRO A 24 5.53 21.42 5.68
N ALA A 25 5.34 20.82 6.85
CA ALA A 25 4.08 20.17 7.20
C ALA A 25 2.92 21.16 7.21
N ASP A 26 1.85 20.89 6.47
CA ASP A 26 0.59 21.59 6.61
C ASP A 26 -0.10 21.17 7.92
N THR A 27 -0.11 22.05 8.91
CA THR A 27 -0.71 21.83 10.23
C THR A 27 -2.17 22.24 10.32
N GLY A 28 -2.79 22.73 9.24
CA GLY A 28 -4.18 23.19 9.21
C GLY A 28 -5.23 22.11 9.43
N VAL A 29 -4.86 20.84 9.25
CA VAL A 29 -5.75 19.70 9.54
C VAL A 29 -5.55 19.24 10.98
N ALA A 30 -6.58 19.34 11.82
CA ALA A 30 -6.55 18.84 13.18
C ALA A 30 -6.43 17.31 13.22
N LEU A 31 -5.51 16.82 14.07
CA LEU A 31 -5.37 15.39 14.33
C LEU A 31 -6.38 14.93 15.38
N CYS A 32 -6.81 13.67 15.27
CA CYS A 32 -7.72 13.03 16.21
C CYS A 32 -6.91 12.25 17.25
N GLU A 33 -7.10 12.55 18.52
CA GLU A 33 -6.42 11.90 19.65
C GLU A 33 -7.27 10.74 20.23
N MET A 34 -7.91 9.98 19.35
CA MET A 34 -8.69 8.79 19.72
C MET A 34 -8.01 7.52 19.21
N PRO A 35 -8.15 6.38 19.91
CA PRO A 35 -7.83 5.09 19.31
C PRO A 35 -8.88 4.71 18.25
N VAL A 36 -8.50 3.82 17.34
CA VAL A 36 -9.37 3.35 16.23
C VAL A 36 -10.70 2.79 16.73
N GLY A 37 -10.68 2.02 17.84
CA GLY A 37 -11.90 1.43 18.41
C GLY A 37 -12.92 2.46 18.89
N ASP A 38 -12.49 3.50 19.58
CA ASP A 38 -13.37 4.57 20.07
C ASP A 38 -13.90 5.43 18.90
N TRP A 39 -13.04 5.69 17.90
CA TRP A 39 -13.51 6.36 16.67
C TRP A 39 -14.59 5.54 15.97
N LEU A 40 -14.43 4.23 15.88
CA LEU A 40 -15.41 3.35 15.24
C LEU A 40 -16.76 3.38 16.00
N ARG A 41 -16.73 3.31 17.32
CA ARG A 41 -17.93 3.49 18.16
C ARG A 41 -18.61 4.83 17.92
N GLN A 42 -17.84 5.91 17.90
CA GLN A 42 -18.38 7.25 17.63
C GLN A 42 -19.02 7.37 16.23
N VAL A 43 -18.49 6.68 15.22
CA VAL A 43 -19.11 6.62 13.89
C VAL A 43 -20.41 5.82 13.94
N ALA A 44 -20.43 4.68 14.64
CA ALA A 44 -21.63 3.87 14.82
C ALA A 44 -22.74 4.62 15.57
N ASP A 45 -22.40 5.34 16.64
CA ASP A 45 -23.35 6.16 17.40
C ASP A 45 -24.00 7.25 16.53
N ARG A 46 -23.22 7.86 15.61
CA ARG A 46 -23.74 8.92 14.73
C ARG A 46 -24.47 8.39 13.50
N HIS A 47 -24.15 7.19 13.07
CA HIS A 47 -24.62 6.61 11.82
C HIS A 47 -24.92 5.11 11.96
N PRO A 48 -25.74 4.67 12.93
CA PRO A 48 -25.94 3.26 13.26
C PRO A 48 -26.37 2.42 12.05
N ASP A 49 -27.31 2.92 11.26
CA ASP A 49 -27.95 2.20 10.15
C ASP A 49 -27.17 2.35 8.83
N ARG A 50 -26.08 3.15 8.81
CA ARG A 50 -25.28 3.32 7.60
C ARG A 50 -24.51 2.03 7.29
N PRO A 51 -24.49 1.56 6.03
CA PRO A 51 -23.65 0.44 5.64
C PRO A 51 -22.17 0.71 5.93
N ALA A 52 -21.54 -0.13 6.72
CA ALA A 52 -20.10 -0.13 6.96
C ALA A 52 -19.39 -1.06 5.98
N LEU A 53 -19.96 -2.28 5.79
CA LEU A 53 -19.41 -3.29 4.89
C LEU A 53 -20.47 -3.75 3.90
N ARG A 54 -20.04 -4.01 2.67
CA ARG A 54 -20.81 -4.71 1.65
C ARG A 54 -19.91 -5.72 0.94
N TRP A 55 -20.49 -6.83 0.50
CA TRP A 55 -19.81 -7.82 -0.34
C TRP A 55 -20.85 -8.60 -1.15
N GLN A 56 -20.39 -9.28 -2.17
CA GLN A 56 -21.24 -10.20 -2.93
C GLN A 56 -21.22 -11.58 -2.28
N ASP A 57 -22.40 -12.12 -2.01
CA ASP A 57 -22.62 -13.52 -1.64
C ASP A 57 -23.54 -14.23 -2.65
N ASP A 58 -23.96 -15.45 -2.33
CA ASP A 58 -24.83 -16.27 -3.19
C ASP A 58 -26.26 -15.67 -3.36
N HIS A 59 -26.67 -14.77 -2.46
CA HIS A 59 -28.00 -14.14 -2.45
C HIS A 59 -27.97 -12.72 -3.00
N GLY A 60 -26.79 -12.14 -3.23
CA GLY A 60 -26.68 -10.79 -3.79
C GLY A 60 -25.61 -9.92 -3.11
N ILE A 61 -25.98 -8.69 -2.75
CA ILE A 61 -25.13 -7.80 -1.97
C ILE A 61 -25.49 -7.88 -0.49
N ALA A 62 -24.69 -8.59 0.28
CA ALA A 62 -24.78 -8.61 1.72
C ALA A 62 -24.30 -7.28 2.30
N THR A 63 -24.88 -6.87 3.41
CA THR A 63 -24.57 -5.59 4.06
C THR A 63 -24.49 -5.79 5.57
N VAL A 64 -23.51 -5.11 6.19
CA VAL A 64 -23.37 -4.94 7.64
C VAL A 64 -23.33 -3.45 7.93
N THR A 65 -24.20 -2.98 8.82
CA THR A 65 -24.24 -1.59 9.27
C THR A 65 -23.10 -1.27 10.26
N TYR A 66 -22.89 0.01 10.57
CA TYR A 66 -21.91 0.38 11.60
C TYR A 66 -22.27 -0.15 12.99
N ALA A 67 -23.56 -0.14 13.37
CA ALA A 67 -23.99 -0.71 14.64
C ALA A 67 -23.67 -2.21 14.70
N GLU A 68 -24.09 -2.97 13.68
CA GLU A 68 -23.81 -4.41 13.59
C GLU A 68 -22.32 -4.73 13.56
N LEU A 69 -21.50 -3.90 12.87
CA LEU A 69 -20.05 -4.08 12.85
C LEU A 69 -19.43 -3.90 14.23
N VAL A 70 -19.85 -2.86 14.96
CA VAL A 70 -19.36 -2.61 16.33
C VAL A 70 -19.78 -3.74 17.27
N ASP A 71 -21.02 -4.22 17.19
CA ASP A 71 -21.51 -5.32 18.01
C ASP A 71 -20.73 -6.61 17.73
N ARG A 72 -20.54 -6.98 16.46
CA ARG A 72 -19.73 -8.14 16.08
C ARG A 72 -18.27 -7.99 16.55
N ALA A 73 -17.67 -6.82 16.34
CA ALA A 73 -16.31 -6.56 16.75
C ALA A 73 -16.16 -6.59 18.28
N ALA A 74 -17.12 -6.07 19.03
CA ALA A 74 -17.12 -6.09 20.50
C ALA A 74 -17.23 -7.52 21.05
N ALA A 75 -18.08 -8.36 20.44
CA ALA A 75 -18.20 -9.77 20.81
C ALA A 75 -16.87 -10.54 20.58
N VAL A 76 -16.24 -10.33 19.41
CA VAL A 76 -14.93 -10.92 19.10
C VAL A 76 -13.84 -10.36 20.02
N ALA A 77 -13.85 -9.05 20.33
CA ALA A 77 -12.90 -8.42 21.26
C ALA A 77 -12.99 -9.03 22.67
N ALA A 78 -14.20 -9.22 23.19
CA ALA A 78 -14.42 -9.91 24.46
C ALA A 78 -13.88 -11.35 24.43
N GLY A 79 -14.04 -12.05 23.31
CA GLY A 79 -13.46 -13.38 23.09
C GLY A 79 -11.94 -13.38 23.02
N LEU A 80 -11.34 -12.41 22.33
CA LEU A 80 -9.88 -12.22 22.28
C LEU A 80 -9.31 -12.05 23.69
N LEU A 81 -9.94 -11.19 24.52
CA LEU A 81 -9.50 -10.92 25.90
C LEU A 81 -9.67 -12.13 26.85
N GLY A 82 -10.38 -13.17 26.43
CA GLY A 82 -10.41 -14.47 27.11
C GLY A 82 -9.15 -15.31 26.93
N VAL A 83 -8.33 -14.99 25.91
CA VAL A 83 -7.14 -15.81 25.53
C VAL A 83 -5.85 -15.01 25.41
N VAL A 84 -5.92 -13.69 25.15
CA VAL A 84 -4.78 -12.77 25.04
C VAL A 84 -5.03 -11.51 25.87
N ALA A 85 -3.97 -10.81 26.23
CA ALA A 85 -4.03 -9.53 26.93
C ALA A 85 -3.94 -8.34 25.95
N PRO A 86 -4.38 -7.13 26.37
CA PRO A 86 -4.06 -5.90 25.63
C PRO A 86 -2.55 -5.80 25.40
N GLY A 87 -2.14 -5.40 24.18
CA GLY A 87 -0.75 -5.35 23.74
C GLY A 87 -0.20 -6.68 23.20
N ASP A 88 -0.88 -7.80 23.39
CA ASP A 88 -0.47 -9.05 22.73
C ASP A 88 -0.73 -9.00 21.23
N ARG A 89 0.15 -9.71 20.48
CA ARG A 89 0.09 -9.79 19.02
C ARG A 89 -0.83 -10.93 18.60
N VAL A 90 -1.76 -10.59 17.70
CA VAL A 90 -2.72 -11.51 17.09
C VAL A 90 -2.44 -11.58 15.60
N ALA A 91 -1.93 -12.70 15.14
CA ALA A 91 -1.70 -12.95 13.73
C ALA A 91 -3.03 -13.30 13.03
N LEU A 92 -3.27 -12.69 11.86
CA LEU A 92 -4.44 -12.96 11.04
C LEU A 92 -4.00 -13.43 9.66
N TRP A 93 -4.23 -14.71 9.36
CA TRP A 93 -3.85 -15.36 8.12
C TRP A 93 -5.08 -15.77 7.31
N ALA A 94 -5.58 -14.85 6.52
CA ALA A 94 -6.82 -15.03 5.79
C ALA A 94 -6.87 -14.15 4.53
N PRO A 95 -7.64 -14.55 3.50
CA PRO A 95 -7.96 -13.70 2.35
C PRO A 95 -8.89 -12.55 2.76
N ASN A 96 -9.14 -11.64 1.81
CA ASN A 96 -10.12 -10.58 1.99
C ASN A 96 -11.51 -11.18 2.24
N CYS A 97 -12.08 -10.92 3.39
CA CYS A 97 -13.44 -11.32 3.77
C CYS A 97 -13.99 -10.39 4.86
N PRO A 98 -15.31 -10.39 5.11
CA PRO A 98 -15.91 -9.55 6.16
C PRO A 98 -15.34 -9.81 7.55
N ASP A 99 -15.10 -11.07 7.90
CA ASP A 99 -14.58 -11.46 9.22
C ASP A 99 -13.14 -10.98 9.44
N TRP A 100 -12.35 -10.81 8.37
CA TRP A 100 -11.04 -10.17 8.45
C TRP A 100 -11.17 -8.74 9.02
N VAL A 101 -12.14 -7.97 8.52
CA VAL A 101 -12.40 -6.59 8.98
C VAL A 101 -12.96 -6.59 10.39
N VAL A 102 -13.82 -7.54 10.75
CA VAL A 102 -14.33 -7.71 12.11
C VAL A 102 -13.17 -7.95 13.08
N VAL A 103 -12.20 -8.83 12.73
CA VAL A 103 -11.01 -9.08 13.57
C VAL A 103 -10.15 -7.83 13.72
N GLN A 104 -9.94 -7.05 12.66
CA GLN A 104 -9.21 -5.79 12.75
C GLN A 104 -9.89 -4.80 13.70
N CYS A 105 -11.21 -4.66 13.60
CA CYS A 105 -11.99 -3.80 14.50
C CYS A 105 -12.00 -4.33 15.94
N ALA A 106 -12.11 -5.64 16.12
CA ALA A 106 -12.07 -6.29 17.42
C ALA A 106 -10.72 -6.10 18.12
N GLY A 107 -9.62 -6.24 17.38
CA GLY A 107 -8.26 -5.94 17.87
C GLY A 107 -8.13 -4.49 18.33
N ALA A 108 -8.72 -3.55 17.57
CA ALA A 108 -8.76 -2.14 17.94
C ALA A 108 -9.51 -1.89 19.27
N LEU A 109 -10.61 -2.61 19.51
CA LEU A 109 -11.42 -2.52 20.72
C LEU A 109 -10.79 -3.24 21.91
N ALA A 110 -10.09 -4.36 21.67
CA ALA A 110 -9.42 -5.14 22.70
C ALA A 110 -8.03 -4.58 23.07
N GLY A 111 -7.48 -3.66 22.27
CA GLY A 111 -6.13 -3.15 22.43
C GLY A 111 -5.05 -4.18 22.09
N THR A 112 -5.37 -5.19 21.27
CA THR A 112 -4.38 -6.15 20.75
C THR A 112 -3.71 -5.61 19.49
N VAL A 113 -2.51 -6.10 19.18
CA VAL A 113 -1.76 -5.67 18.01
C VAL A 113 -1.97 -6.66 16.88
N LEU A 114 -2.55 -6.21 15.77
CA LEU A 114 -2.78 -7.04 14.60
C LEU A 114 -1.47 -7.31 13.85
N VAL A 115 -1.24 -8.57 13.48
CA VAL A 115 -0.14 -9.00 12.60
C VAL A 115 -0.77 -9.67 11.38
N PRO A 116 -1.01 -8.94 10.30
CA PRO A 116 -1.63 -9.52 9.11
C PRO A 116 -0.59 -10.30 8.31
N ILE A 117 -0.88 -11.58 8.07
CA ILE A 117 0.00 -12.49 7.33
C ILE A 117 -0.46 -12.56 5.86
N ASN A 118 0.48 -12.42 4.95
CA ASN A 118 0.21 -12.56 3.53
C ASN A 118 -0.09 -14.03 3.18
N THR A 119 -1.23 -14.26 2.53
CA THR A 119 -1.70 -15.61 2.17
C THR A 119 -0.83 -16.33 1.10
N SER A 120 0.06 -15.61 0.45
CA SER A 120 0.98 -16.14 -0.57
C SER A 120 2.35 -16.54 -0.01
N LEU A 121 2.62 -16.32 1.29
CA LEU A 121 3.90 -16.65 1.91
C LEU A 121 4.10 -18.16 2.04
N ARG A 122 5.35 -18.56 1.96
CA ARG A 122 5.80 -19.93 2.28
C ARG A 122 5.94 -20.10 3.80
N ASP A 123 6.01 -21.34 4.23
CA ASP A 123 6.03 -21.70 5.67
C ASP A 123 7.21 -21.05 6.43
N GLU A 124 8.39 -20.98 5.81
CA GLU A 124 9.55 -20.30 6.42
C GLU A 124 9.30 -18.82 6.68
N GLU A 125 8.67 -18.13 5.72
CA GLU A 125 8.35 -16.70 5.82
C GLU A 125 7.29 -16.48 6.91
N VAL A 126 6.24 -17.30 6.94
CA VAL A 126 5.19 -17.25 7.97
C VAL A 126 5.78 -17.56 9.35
N SER A 127 6.61 -18.61 9.46
CA SER A 127 7.30 -18.96 10.71
C SER A 127 8.17 -17.82 11.21
N HIS A 128 8.87 -17.12 10.31
CA HIS A 128 9.65 -15.93 10.65
C HIS A 128 8.75 -14.83 11.23
N GLU A 129 7.65 -14.47 10.54
CA GLU A 129 6.75 -13.41 10.99
C GLU A 129 6.08 -13.75 12.34
N LEU A 130 5.64 -14.99 12.54
CA LEU A 130 5.04 -15.45 13.79
C LEU A 130 6.04 -15.41 14.96
N ARG A 131 7.28 -15.82 14.71
CA ARG A 131 8.35 -15.85 15.72
C ARG A 131 8.81 -14.45 16.09
N GLN A 132 9.11 -13.63 15.10
CA GLN A 132 9.63 -12.28 15.29
C GLN A 132 8.58 -11.35 15.90
N SER A 133 7.31 -11.45 15.50
CA SER A 133 6.22 -10.70 16.13
C SER A 133 5.90 -11.18 17.55
N GLY A 134 6.28 -12.40 17.91
CA GLY A 134 5.89 -13.04 19.17
C GLY A 134 4.38 -13.19 19.29
N ALA A 135 3.69 -13.53 18.19
CA ALA A 135 2.24 -13.72 18.15
C ALA A 135 1.79 -14.74 19.20
N ARG A 136 0.72 -14.43 19.94
CA ARG A 136 0.13 -15.29 20.97
C ARG A 136 -1.06 -16.08 20.48
N LEU A 137 -1.70 -15.57 19.45
CA LEU A 137 -2.86 -16.16 18.80
C LEU A 137 -2.70 -16.05 17.30
N VAL A 138 -3.00 -17.12 16.57
CA VAL A 138 -3.16 -17.12 15.12
C VAL A 138 -4.63 -17.36 14.80
N ILE A 139 -5.24 -16.45 14.07
CA ILE A 139 -6.56 -16.60 13.49
C ILE A 139 -6.34 -16.91 12.01
N ALA A 140 -6.74 -18.10 11.56
CA ALA A 140 -6.51 -18.55 10.21
C ALA A 140 -7.80 -18.99 9.52
N ALA A 141 -7.98 -18.59 8.26
CA ALA A 141 -9.02 -19.17 7.41
C ALA A 141 -8.75 -20.66 7.15
N ALA A 142 -9.77 -21.44 6.86
CA ALA A 142 -9.61 -22.86 6.58
C ALA A 142 -8.64 -23.09 5.42
N GLU A 143 -8.92 -22.43 4.29
CA GLU A 143 -8.06 -22.52 3.10
C GLU A 143 -8.09 -21.21 2.27
N HIS A 144 -7.13 -21.08 1.37
CA HIS A 144 -7.14 -20.07 0.30
C HIS A 144 -6.43 -20.61 -0.95
N ARG A 145 -7.13 -20.62 -2.10
CA ARG A 145 -6.61 -21.07 -3.40
C ARG A 145 -5.95 -22.46 -3.32
N GLY A 146 -6.60 -23.41 -2.63
CA GLY A 146 -6.10 -24.77 -2.44
C GLY A 146 -5.00 -24.91 -1.37
N SER A 147 -4.57 -23.82 -0.71
CA SER A 147 -3.63 -23.89 0.41
C SER A 147 -4.38 -24.00 1.73
N PRO A 148 -4.16 -25.04 2.55
CA PRO A 148 -4.85 -25.26 3.83
C PRO A 148 -4.24 -24.40 4.93
N LEU A 149 -4.59 -23.09 4.97
CA LEU A 149 -3.94 -22.10 5.84
C LEU A 149 -4.00 -22.48 7.32
N ARG A 150 -5.15 -22.98 7.80
CA ARG A 150 -5.33 -23.35 9.22
C ARG A 150 -4.47 -24.54 9.63
N GLU A 151 -4.33 -25.53 8.78
CA GLU A 151 -3.50 -26.72 9.06
C GLU A 151 -2.03 -26.32 9.08
N ARG A 152 -1.60 -25.52 8.11
CA ARG A 152 -0.26 -24.94 8.06
C ARG A 152 0.01 -24.10 9.30
N ALA A 153 -0.94 -23.23 9.73
CA ALA A 153 -0.81 -22.42 10.93
C ALA A 153 -0.61 -23.27 12.19
N ARG A 154 -1.32 -24.42 12.32
CA ARG A 154 -1.15 -25.34 13.43
C ARG A 154 0.25 -25.97 13.44
N ALA A 155 0.68 -26.52 12.30
CA ALA A 155 1.99 -27.11 12.19
C ALA A 155 3.10 -26.10 12.55
N LEU A 156 3.03 -24.88 12.03
CA LEU A 156 3.99 -23.81 12.34
C LEU A 156 3.93 -23.37 13.80
N ALA A 157 2.74 -23.28 14.40
CA ALA A 157 2.58 -22.89 15.80
C ALA A 157 3.18 -23.91 16.76
N ASP A 158 3.08 -25.20 16.43
CA ASP A 158 3.65 -26.31 17.24
C ASP A 158 5.21 -26.29 17.21
N GLU A 159 5.81 -25.75 16.16
CA GLU A 159 7.27 -25.63 15.99
C GLU A 159 7.86 -24.36 16.66
N LEU A 160 7.00 -23.42 17.09
CA LEU A 160 7.49 -22.16 17.68
C LEU A 160 8.06 -22.41 19.09
N PRO A 161 9.25 -21.87 19.43
CA PRO A 161 9.82 -22.01 20.75
C PRO A 161 9.04 -21.20 21.80
N GLY A 162 8.96 -21.73 23.02
CA GLY A 162 8.40 -21.01 24.17
C GLY A 162 6.95 -21.39 24.49
N ARG A 163 6.08 -20.41 24.74
CA ARG A 163 4.67 -20.68 25.07
C ARG A 163 3.91 -21.16 23.85
N PRO A 164 3.00 -22.13 24.01
CA PRO A 164 2.13 -22.59 22.93
C PRO A 164 1.34 -21.42 22.31
N VAL A 165 1.39 -21.34 20.98
CA VAL A 165 0.59 -20.39 20.21
C VAL A 165 -0.74 -21.02 19.86
N ARG A 166 -1.83 -20.41 20.30
CA ARG A 166 -3.16 -20.92 19.97
C ARG A 166 -3.54 -20.62 18.54
N VAL A 167 -4.10 -21.60 17.82
CA VAL A 167 -4.64 -21.41 16.47
C VAL A 167 -6.15 -21.56 16.51
N VAL A 168 -6.86 -20.57 15.94
CA VAL A 168 -8.33 -20.50 15.91
C VAL A 168 -8.77 -20.34 14.45
N ALA A 169 -9.86 -21.03 14.10
CA ALA A 169 -10.49 -20.87 12.80
C ALA A 169 -11.20 -19.53 12.69
N LEU A 170 -10.99 -18.81 11.59
CA LEU A 170 -11.66 -17.54 11.34
C LEU A 170 -13.18 -17.71 11.27
N GLU A 171 -13.64 -18.78 10.65
CA GLU A 171 -15.06 -19.12 10.45
C GLU A 171 -15.78 -19.50 11.77
N GLU A 172 -15.01 -19.75 12.83
CA GLU A 172 -15.53 -20.24 14.12
C GLU A 172 -15.25 -19.28 15.29
N LEU A 173 -14.87 -18.03 15.01
CA LEU A 173 -14.42 -17.08 16.02
C LEU A 173 -15.37 -16.96 17.24
N ALA A 174 -16.65 -16.80 17.00
CA ALA A 174 -17.64 -16.64 18.06
C ALA A 174 -17.76 -17.88 18.95
N ARG A 175 -17.53 -19.08 18.40
CA ARG A 175 -17.58 -20.35 19.15
C ARG A 175 -16.23 -20.68 19.82
N ALA A 176 -15.14 -20.36 19.14
CA ALA A 176 -13.79 -20.73 19.56
C ALA A 176 -13.20 -19.79 20.61
N LEU A 177 -13.72 -18.59 20.72
CA LEU A 177 -13.30 -17.55 21.65
C LEU A 177 -14.44 -17.21 22.61
N PRO A 178 -14.60 -17.92 23.74
CA PRO A 178 -15.63 -17.62 24.71
C PRO A 178 -15.44 -16.20 25.27
N PRO A 179 -16.50 -15.38 25.31
CA PRO A 179 -16.39 -13.99 25.73
C PRO A 179 -15.98 -13.89 27.20
N ARG A 180 -14.98 -13.05 27.47
CA ARG A 180 -14.61 -12.65 28.82
C ARG A 180 -15.70 -11.68 29.35
N PRO A 181 -16.28 -11.92 30.54
CA PRO A 181 -17.17 -10.95 31.16
C PRO A 181 -16.41 -9.70 31.59
N GLY A 182 -17.04 -8.55 31.43
CA GLY A 182 -16.50 -7.26 31.83
C GLY A 182 -16.35 -6.25 30.69
N PRO A 183 -16.02 -5.00 31.03
CA PRO A 183 -15.85 -3.95 30.04
C PRO A 183 -14.60 -4.17 29.19
N LEU A 184 -14.62 -3.69 27.95
CA LEU A 184 -13.44 -3.63 27.12
C LEU A 184 -12.44 -2.60 27.70
N PRO A 185 -11.13 -2.81 27.51
CA PRO A 185 -10.10 -1.95 28.07
C PRO A 185 -10.11 -0.55 27.43
N ALA A 186 -9.64 0.44 28.18
CA ALA A 186 -9.26 1.71 27.60
C ALA A 186 -7.95 1.53 26.80
N VAL A 187 -7.94 1.97 25.55
CA VAL A 187 -6.80 1.86 24.65
C VAL A 187 -6.17 3.24 24.44
N SER A 188 -4.84 3.34 24.54
CA SER A 188 -4.15 4.60 24.23
C SER A 188 -4.12 4.83 22.71
N PRO A 189 -4.33 6.06 22.23
CA PRO A 189 -4.11 6.38 20.82
C PRO A 189 -2.69 6.07 20.32
N LEU A 190 -1.70 6.16 21.20
CA LEU A 190 -0.30 5.89 20.88
C LEU A 190 0.09 4.42 21.00
N ALA A 191 -0.81 3.56 21.49
CA ALA A 191 -0.56 2.13 21.55
C ALA A 191 -0.37 1.55 20.13
N PRO A 192 0.47 0.52 19.95
CA PRO A 192 0.58 -0.21 18.70
C PRO A 192 -0.77 -0.81 18.29
N PHE A 193 -1.13 -0.59 17.04
CA PHE A 193 -2.34 -1.15 16.43
C PHE A 193 -2.02 -2.28 15.45
N LEU A 194 -0.93 -2.11 14.70
CA LEU A 194 -0.58 -2.96 13.57
C LEU A 194 0.94 -3.14 13.50
N ILE A 195 1.40 -4.38 13.30
CA ILE A 195 2.75 -4.69 12.86
C ILE A 195 2.66 -5.14 11.41
N GLN A 196 3.09 -4.26 10.50
CA GLN A 196 3.06 -4.54 9.07
C GLN A 196 4.41 -5.04 8.61
N TYR A 197 4.48 -6.32 8.22
CA TYR A 197 5.69 -6.86 7.62
C TYR A 197 5.92 -6.32 6.21
N THR A 198 7.17 -5.95 5.94
CA THR A 198 7.63 -5.51 4.63
C THR A 198 8.55 -6.57 4.05
N SER A 199 8.50 -6.77 2.74
CA SER A 199 9.52 -7.55 2.04
C SER A 199 10.82 -6.77 2.12
N GLY A 200 11.62 -7.03 3.14
CA GLY A 200 12.87 -6.34 3.39
C GLY A 200 13.82 -6.47 2.21
N THR A 201 14.58 -5.41 2.00
CA THR A 201 15.60 -5.33 0.94
C THR A 201 16.87 -6.11 1.26
N THR A 202 16.97 -6.55 2.51
CA THR A 202 18.10 -7.30 3.08
C THR A 202 17.79 -8.81 3.27
N GLY A 203 16.70 -9.30 2.66
CA GLY A 203 16.32 -10.71 2.65
C GLY A 203 15.32 -11.14 3.73
N ARG A 204 15.28 -10.52 4.92
CA ARG A 204 14.29 -10.87 5.95
C ARG A 204 13.25 -9.78 6.13
N PRO A 205 11.94 -10.13 6.18
CA PRO A 205 10.87 -9.17 6.43
C PRO A 205 11.04 -8.46 7.78
N LYS A 206 10.73 -7.15 7.82
CA LYS A 206 10.75 -6.33 9.03
C LYS A 206 9.32 -5.89 9.37
N GLY A 207 8.96 -5.92 10.63
CA GLY A 207 7.63 -5.53 11.11
C GLY A 207 7.54 -4.05 11.46
N ALA A 208 7.03 -3.19 10.59
CA ALA A 208 6.79 -1.77 10.88
C ALA A 208 5.61 -1.62 11.85
N VAL A 209 5.84 -0.96 12.99
CA VAL A 209 4.83 -0.76 14.05
C VAL A 209 4.09 0.55 13.79
N LEU A 210 2.77 0.46 13.60
CA LEU A 210 1.88 1.59 13.41
C LEU A 210 0.93 1.73 14.62
N SER A 211 0.84 2.93 15.19
CA SER A 211 -0.06 3.21 16.31
C SER A 211 -1.50 3.46 15.83
N HIS A 212 -2.47 3.33 16.75
CA HIS A 212 -3.86 3.72 16.49
C HIS A 212 -3.96 5.16 15.97
N PHE A 213 -3.21 6.09 16.57
CA PHE A 213 -3.15 7.50 16.19
C PHE A 213 -2.66 7.66 14.74
N ALA A 214 -1.57 6.97 14.38
CA ALA A 214 -0.98 7.08 13.05
C ALA A 214 -1.94 6.58 11.96
N VAL A 215 -2.50 5.39 12.12
CA VAL A 215 -3.37 4.78 11.10
C VAL A 215 -4.72 5.50 10.97
N LEU A 216 -5.32 5.92 12.09
CA LEU A 216 -6.59 6.66 12.07
C LEU A 216 -6.45 8.00 11.35
N ASN A 217 -5.43 8.78 11.72
CA ASN A 217 -5.21 10.09 11.12
C ASN A 217 -4.74 10.00 9.67
N THR A 218 -3.95 8.97 9.32
CA THR A 218 -3.63 8.67 7.92
C THR A 218 -4.92 8.43 7.12
N GLY A 219 -5.83 7.59 7.60
CA GLY A 219 -7.12 7.36 6.94
C GLY A 219 -7.98 8.62 6.83
N ARG A 220 -8.08 9.42 7.91
CA ARG A 220 -8.84 10.69 7.92
C ARG A 220 -8.30 11.70 6.91
N ILE A 221 -6.99 11.81 6.78
CA ILE A 221 -6.33 12.73 5.85
C ILE A 221 -6.47 12.24 4.41
N ALA A 222 -6.14 10.97 4.15
CA ALA A 222 -6.25 10.39 2.82
C ALA A 222 -7.69 10.41 2.29
N GLY A 223 -8.66 10.13 3.15
CA GLY A 223 -10.08 10.17 2.80
C GLY A 223 -10.62 11.54 2.36
N ARG A 224 -9.88 12.64 2.60
CA ARG A 224 -10.30 13.99 2.16
C ARG A 224 -10.18 14.23 0.66
N VAL A 225 -9.43 13.39 -0.03
CA VAL A 225 -9.28 13.43 -1.49
C VAL A 225 -10.57 12.99 -2.21
N PHE A 226 -11.46 12.26 -1.52
CA PHE A 226 -12.66 11.66 -2.12
C PHE A 226 -13.92 12.43 -1.76
N ALA A 227 -14.87 12.46 -2.70
CA ALA A 227 -16.20 13.00 -2.47
C ALA A 227 -17.00 12.14 -1.47
N ARG A 228 -18.00 12.76 -0.83
CA ARG A 228 -18.88 12.11 0.15
C ARG A 228 -20.28 11.91 -0.42
N PRO A 229 -20.99 10.83 -0.08
CA PRO A 229 -20.51 9.70 0.73
C PRO A 229 -19.50 8.84 -0.02
N LEU A 230 -18.48 8.35 0.69
CA LEU A 230 -17.48 7.44 0.12
C LEU A 230 -18.03 6.00 0.13
N VAL A 231 -18.10 5.39 -1.04
CA VAL A 231 -18.32 3.95 -1.22
C VAL A 231 -17.08 3.41 -1.92
N TRP A 232 -16.21 2.82 -1.10
CA TRP A 232 -14.89 2.35 -1.53
C TRP A 232 -14.91 0.87 -1.86
N CYS A 233 -14.45 0.50 -3.04
CA CYS A 233 -14.19 -0.90 -3.42
C CYS A 233 -12.70 -1.12 -3.66
N SER A 234 -12.19 -2.28 -3.27
CA SER A 234 -10.82 -2.66 -3.59
C SER A 234 -10.65 -4.17 -3.58
N GLY A 235 -9.92 -4.67 -4.57
CA GLY A 235 -9.35 -6.02 -4.58
C GLY A 235 -7.95 -6.09 -3.98
N LEU A 236 -7.43 -4.97 -3.44
CA LEU A 236 -6.12 -4.96 -2.78
C LEU A 236 -6.15 -5.83 -1.52
N PRO A 237 -5.06 -6.57 -1.25
CA PRO A 237 -5.00 -7.44 -0.08
C PRO A 237 -5.13 -6.68 1.23
N LEU A 238 -6.00 -7.15 2.13
CA LEU A 238 -6.18 -6.56 3.47
C LEU A 238 -4.96 -6.79 4.38
N HIS A 239 -4.12 -7.78 4.09
CA HIS A 239 -2.87 -8.00 4.81
C HIS A 239 -1.78 -6.96 4.45
N HIS A 240 -2.05 -6.00 3.58
CA HIS A 240 -1.16 -4.88 3.23
C HIS A 240 -1.78 -3.56 3.68
N VAL A 241 -0.96 -2.55 4.04
CA VAL A 241 -1.45 -1.21 4.44
C VAL A 241 -2.35 -0.56 3.38
N GLY A 242 -2.17 -0.89 2.10
CA GLY A 242 -3.05 -0.45 1.01
C GLY A 242 -4.49 -0.91 1.17
N GLY A 243 -4.71 -2.14 1.67
CA GLY A 243 -6.04 -2.68 1.96
C GLY A 243 -6.54 -2.29 3.35
N SER A 244 -5.75 -2.55 4.40
CA SER A 244 -6.17 -2.39 5.80
C SER A 244 -6.22 -0.93 6.26
N VAL A 245 -5.24 -0.11 5.91
CA VAL A 245 -5.16 1.30 6.34
C VAL A 245 -5.77 2.21 5.28
N SER A 246 -5.26 2.17 4.05
CA SER A 246 -5.71 3.03 2.95
C SER A 246 -7.05 2.62 2.36
N GLY A 247 -7.51 1.41 2.60
CA GLY A 247 -8.85 0.92 2.24
C GLY A 247 -9.81 1.01 3.43
N VAL A 248 -9.72 0.05 4.36
CA VAL A 248 -10.69 -0.11 5.47
C VAL A 248 -10.71 1.12 6.39
N LEU A 249 -9.57 1.49 6.99
CA LEU A 249 -9.55 2.58 7.98
C LEU A 249 -9.84 3.94 7.34
N MET A 250 -9.37 4.20 6.12
CA MET A 250 -9.72 5.42 5.39
C MET A 250 -11.23 5.52 5.16
N THR A 251 -11.86 4.41 4.77
CA THR A 251 -13.30 4.35 4.54
C THR A 251 -14.07 4.63 5.85
N PHE A 252 -13.72 3.96 6.94
CA PHE A 252 -14.38 4.14 8.24
C PHE A 252 -14.10 5.51 8.84
N ALA A 253 -12.87 6.04 8.72
CA ALA A 253 -12.55 7.41 9.12
C ALA A 253 -13.37 8.46 8.37
N SER A 254 -13.93 8.08 7.24
CA SER A 254 -14.82 8.87 6.40
C SER A 254 -16.31 8.60 6.66
N ALA A 255 -16.66 7.72 7.60
CA ALA A 255 -18.01 7.16 7.77
C ALA A 255 -18.59 6.63 6.44
N GLY A 256 -17.71 6.04 5.59
CA GLY A 256 -18.06 5.50 4.27
C GLY A 256 -18.48 4.03 4.33
N THR A 257 -18.69 3.44 3.18
CA THR A 257 -19.00 2.01 3.01
C THR A 257 -17.83 1.31 2.33
N MET A 258 -17.25 0.29 2.97
CA MET A 258 -16.25 -0.58 2.37
C MET A 258 -16.94 -1.71 1.60
N VAL A 259 -16.69 -1.80 0.30
CA VAL A 259 -17.14 -2.90 -0.55
C VAL A 259 -15.99 -3.87 -0.72
N LEU A 260 -16.13 -5.06 -0.14
CA LEU A 260 -15.08 -6.07 -0.12
C LEU A 260 -15.15 -6.96 -1.37
N SER A 261 -13.98 -7.19 -1.97
CA SER A 261 -13.77 -8.24 -2.95
C SER A 261 -12.76 -9.25 -2.41
N PRO A 262 -13.00 -10.56 -2.55
CA PRO A 262 -12.05 -11.60 -2.12
C PRO A 262 -10.69 -11.51 -2.83
N GLY A 263 -10.68 -10.88 -3.99
CA GLY A 263 -9.54 -10.62 -4.84
C GLY A 263 -10.01 -9.84 -6.06
N PHE A 264 -9.07 -9.46 -6.91
CA PHE A 264 -9.40 -8.78 -8.15
C PHE A 264 -9.81 -9.79 -9.23
N GLU A 265 -10.95 -9.52 -9.86
CA GLU A 265 -11.46 -10.18 -11.07
C GLU A 265 -12.35 -9.15 -11.79
N PRO A 266 -12.12 -8.86 -13.10
CA PRO A 266 -12.80 -7.77 -13.80
C PRO A 266 -14.32 -7.82 -13.72
N ALA A 267 -14.97 -8.94 -14.05
CA ALA A 267 -16.42 -9.08 -14.05
C ALA A 267 -17.01 -8.85 -12.67
N ARG A 268 -16.40 -9.42 -11.63
CA ARG A 268 -16.83 -9.24 -10.24
C ARG A 268 -16.67 -7.79 -9.80
N THR A 269 -15.53 -7.18 -10.11
CA THR A 269 -15.27 -5.78 -9.75
C THR A 269 -16.31 -4.85 -10.38
N LEU A 270 -16.62 -5.03 -11.68
CA LEU A 270 -17.64 -4.27 -12.39
C LEU A 270 -19.04 -4.50 -11.81
N SER A 271 -19.40 -5.74 -11.50
CA SER A 271 -20.65 -6.08 -10.80
C SER A 271 -20.77 -5.40 -9.44
N LEU A 272 -19.68 -5.35 -8.65
CA LEU A 272 -19.67 -4.64 -7.38
C LEU A 272 -19.81 -3.13 -7.56
N ILE A 273 -19.16 -2.54 -8.57
CA ILE A 273 -19.32 -1.10 -8.88
C ILE A 273 -20.77 -0.77 -9.16
N GLU A 274 -21.43 -1.53 -10.03
CA GLU A 274 -22.83 -1.35 -10.40
C GLU A 274 -23.76 -1.53 -9.18
N ARG A 275 -23.73 -2.71 -8.57
CA ARG A 275 -24.72 -3.15 -7.57
C ARG A 275 -24.55 -2.47 -6.21
N ALA A 276 -23.32 -2.18 -5.79
CA ALA A 276 -23.04 -1.46 -4.55
C ALA A 276 -22.92 0.06 -4.74
N ARG A 277 -23.04 0.57 -6.00
CA ARG A 277 -22.90 1.99 -6.34
C ARG A 277 -21.58 2.56 -5.84
N VAL A 278 -20.49 1.89 -6.18
CA VAL A 278 -19.13 2.27 -5.78
C VAL A 278 -18.79 3.65 -6.34
N THR A 279 -18.25 4.53 -5.49
CA THR A 279 -17.83 5.88 -5.87
C THR A 279 -16.32 6.00 -6.05
N ALA A 280 -15.55 5.12 -5.39
CA ALA A 280 -14.09 5.09 -5.51
C ALA A 280 -13.56 3.67 -5.53
N LEU A 281 -12.58 3.40 -6.42
CA LEU A 281 -11.94 2.10 -6.59
C LEU A 281 -10.45 2.20 -6.24
N GLY A 282 -9.96 1.28 -5.41
CA GLY A 282 -8.53 1.05 -5.20
C GLY A 282 -8.03 -0.03 -6.14
N ALA A 283 -7.07 0.29 -7.01
CA ALA A 283 -6.54 -0.66 -7.98
C ALA A 283 -5.06 -0.41 -8.26
N VAL A 284 -4.29 -1.44 -8.60
CA VAL A 284 -2.94 -1.31 -9.15
C VAL A 284 -2.99 -1.28 -10.70
N PRO A 285 -1.93 -0.82 -11.39
CA PRO A 285 -1.95 -0.68 -12.86
C PRO A 285 -2.36 -1.94 -13.61
N THR A 286 -1.90 -3.12 -13.19
CA THR A 286 -2.28 -4.39 -13.83
C THR A 286 -3.79 -4.63 -13.80
N MET A 287 -4.45 -4.33 -12.67
CA MET A 287 -5.91 -4.41 -12.55
C MET A 287 -6.62 -3.45 -13.49
N LEU A 288 -6.05 -2.27 -13.75
CA LEU A 288 -6.62 -1.30 -14.70
C LEU A 288 -6.50 -1.81 -16.13
N TYR A 289 -5.37 -2.40 -16.52
CA TYR A 289 -5.23 -3.04 -17.84
C TYR A 289 -6.30 -4.12 -18.04
N ASP A 290 -6.50 -4.99 -17.05
CA ASP A 290 -7.47 -6.07 -17.12
C ASP A 290 -8.91 -5.55 -17.20
N LEU A 291 -9.27 -4.49 -16.45
CA LEU A 291 -10.59 -3.85 -16.54
C LEU A 291 -10.84 -3.27 -17.92
N LEU A 292 -9.83 -2.56 -18.47
CA LEU A 292 -9.94 -1.91 -19.78
C LEU A 292 -9.94 -2.90 -20.95
N ALA A 293 -9.38 -4.09 -20.75
CA ALA A 293 -9.36 -5.18 -21.73
C ALA A 293 -10.60 -6.08 -21.63
N TYR A 294 -11.42 -5.95 -20.56
CA TYR A 294 -12.54 -6.86 -20.34
C TYR A 294 -13.66 -6.69 -21.38
N PRO A 295 -13.98 -7.71 -22.20
CA PRO A 295 -14.96 -7.57 -23.29
C PRO A 295 -16.38 -7.25 -22.84
N GLY A 296 -16.70 -7.55 -21.57
CA GLY A 296 -18.00 -7.31 -20.97
C GLY A 296 -18.19 -5.93 -20.33
N LEU A 297 -17.19 -5.05 -20.35
CA LEU A 297 -17.20 -3.75 -19.65
C LEU A 297 -18.46 -2.93 -19.90
N ALA A 298 -18.88 -2.81 -21.16
CA ALA A 298 -20.05 -2.02 -21.56
C ALA A 298 -21.41 -2.56 -21.07
N ARG A 299 -21.45 -3.73 -20.44
CA ARG A 299 -22.67 -4.33 -19.89
C ARG A 299 -23.00 -3.86 -18.49
N TYR A 300 -22.10 -3.14 -17.83
CA TYR A 300 -22.24 -2.71 -16.44
C TYR A 300 -22.46 -1.21 -16.33
N ASP A 301 -23.38 -0.79 -15.44
CA ASP A 301 -23.55 0.62 -15.08
C ASP A 301 -22.47 1.03 -14.06
N ILE A 302 -21.39 1.62 -14.56
CA ILE A 302 -20.31 2.15 -13.74
C ILE A 302 -20.41 3.66 -13.48
N SER A 303 -21.56 4.29 -13.78
CA SER A 303 -21.78 5.75 -13.67
C SER A 303 -21.59 6.32 -12.26
N SER A 304 -21.61 5.47 -11.21
CA SER A 304 -21.32 5.86 -9.84
C SER A 304 -19.83 6.07 -9.56
N LEU A 305 -18.94 5.47 -10.37
CA LEU A 305 -17.50 5.54 -10.16
C LEU A 305 -16.97 6.94 -10.50
N GLN A 306 -16.35 7.58 -9.55
CA GLN A 306 -15.87 8.96 -9.69
C GLN A 306 -14.34 9.03 -9.68
N VAL A 307 -13.69 8.20 -8.86
CA VAL A 307 -12.23 8.22 -8.67
C VAL A 307 -11.68 6.80 -8.63
N ILE A 308 -10.53 6.61 -9.26
CA ILE A 308 -9.69 5.44 -9.06
C ILE A 308 -8.41 5.89 -8.39
N GLN A 309 -8.12 5.33 -7.20
CA GLN A 309 -6.82 5.49 -6.58
C GLN A 309 -5.90 4.35 -7.00
N THR A 310 -4.74 4.71 -7.52
CA THR A 310 -3.70 3.75 -7.92
C THR A 310 -2.33 4.18 -7.37
N GLY A 311 -1.35 3.30 -7.46
CA GLY A 311 0.01 3.55 -6.96
C GLY A 311 0.72 2.25 -6.61
N GLY A 312 1.77 2.35 -5.80
CA GLY A 312 2.60 1.20 -5.42
C GLY A 312 3.63 0.79 -6.47
N THR A 313 3.45 1.19 -7.71
CA THR A 313 4.38 1.06 -8.83
C THR A 313 4.15 2.21 -9.82
N THR A 314 4.98 2.31 -10.86
CA THR A 314 4.84 3.30 -11.94
C THR A 314 3.51 3.10 -12.68
N VAL A 315 2.84 4.20 -12.99
CA VAL A 315 1.58 4.22 -13.75
C VAL A 315 1.82 4.96 -15.07
N PRO A 316 1.81 4.28 -16.23
CA PRO A 316 2.05 4.95 -17.50
C PRO A 316 1.02 6.03 -17.83
N PRO A 317 1.43 7.19 -18.40
CA PRO A 317 0.51 8.28 -18.77
C PRO A 317 -0.62 7.83 -19.69
N ALA A 318 -0.33 6.95 -20.63
CA ALA A 318 -1.31 6.39 -21.55
C ALA A 318 -2.40 5.59 -20.82
N LEU A 319 -2.03 4.85 -19.76
CA LEU A 319 -2.98 4.10 -18.95
C LEU A 319 -3.93 5.03 -18.20
N ILE A 320 -3.42 6.12 -17.62
CA ILE A 320 -4.24 7.12 -16.93
C ILE A 320 -5.28 7.72 -17.89
N ARG A 321 -4.83 8.26 -19.02
CA ARG A 321 -5.73 8.84 -20.04
C ARG A 321 -6.78 7.85 -20.51
N ARG A 322 -6.36 6.60 -20.82
CA ARG A 322 -7.28 5.56 -21.26
C ARG A 322 -8.29 5.20 -20.17
N THR A 323 -7.84 5.07 -18.92
CA THR A 323 -8.71 4.78 -17.78
C THR A 323 -9.75 5.88 -17.58
N GLU A 324 -9.34 7.15 -17.56
CA GLU A 324 -10.26 8.29 -17.40
C GLU A 324 -11.26 8.38 -18.57
N ALA A 325 -10.79 8.19 -19.79
CA ALA A 325 -11.64 8.26 -20.99
C ALA A 325 -12.67 7.12 -21.06
N VAL A 326 -12.26 5.88 -20.75
CA VAL A 326 -13.12 4.70 -20.90
C VAL A 326 -14.06 4.52 -19.71
N LEU A 327 -13.55 4.73 -18.47
CA LEU A 327 -14.33 4.51 -17.25
C LEU A 327 -15.07 5.77 -16.77
N GLY A 328 -14.84 6.94 -17.39
CA GLY A 328 -15.53 8.19 -17.08
C GLY A 328 -15.23 8.74 -15.68
N CYS A 329 -14.14 8.34 -15.07
CA CYS A 329 -13.73 8.70 -13.71
C CYS A 329 -12.42 9.50 -13.71
N ARG A 330 -11.94 9.93 -12.52
CA ARG A 330 -10.63 10.54 -12.35
C ARG A 330 -9.65 9.55 -11.72
N VAL A 331 -8.38 9.60 -12.14
CA VAL A 331 -7.32 8.81 -11.53
C VAL A 331 -6.54 9.67 -10.53
N VAL A 332 -6.23 9.10 -9.37
CA VAL A 332 -5.40 9.69 -8.31
C VAL A 332 -4.25 8.74 -8.02
N ILE A 333 -3.04 9.25 -8.08
CA ILE A 333 -1.85 8.51 -7.65
C ILE A 333 -1.62 8.79 -6.17
N SER A 334 -1.35 7.77 -5.40
CA SER A 334 -0.87 7.93 -4.04
C SER A 334 0.41 7.13 -3.81
N TYR A 335 1.32 7.76 -3.06
CA TYR A 335 2.57 7.12 -2.66
C TYR A 335 2.60 6.97 -1.14
N GLY A 336 3.21 5.89 -0.73
CA GLY A 336 3.51 5.55 0.66
C GLY A 336 4.19 4.20 0.73
N GLN A 337 4.69 3.91 1.89
CA GLN A 337 5.27 2.63 2.27
C GLN A 337 4.69 2.18 3.60
N SER A 338 4.98 0.96 4.04
CA SER A 338 4.45 0.44 5.32
C SER A 338 4.84 1.31 6.49
N GLU A 339 6.02 1.90 6.43
CA GLU A 339 6.60 2.81 7.43
C GLU A 339 5.96 4.19 7.44
N ALA A 340 5.40 4.64 6.30
CA ALA A 340 4.71 5.93 6.13
C ALA A 340 3.54 5.78 5.14
N PRO A 341 2.41 5.19 5.55
CA PRO A 341 1.27 4.99 4.66
C PRO A 341 0.68 6.31 4.17
N ASN A 342 0.32 6.37 2.88
CA ASN A 342 -0.29 7.55 2.25
C ASN A 342 0.46 8.85 2.57
N ALA A 343 1.73 8.92 2.22
CA ALA A 343 2.56 10.09 2.49
C ALA A 343 2.29 11.24 1.53
N THR A 344 2.11 10.93 0.23
CA THR A 344 1.82 11.91 -0.81
C THR A 344 0.68 11.46 -1.71
N ALA A 345 0.05 12.39 -2.41
CA ALA A 345 -0.96 12.09 -3.42
C ALA A 345 -1.04 13.19 -4.50
N CYS A 346 -1.45 12.79 -5.70
CA CYS A 346 -2.00 13.70 -6.69
C CYS A 346 -3.45 14.02 -6.36
N LEU A 347 -3.95 15.14 -6.87
CA LEU A 347 -5.36 15.51 -6.77
C LEU A 347 -6.11 15.10 -8.04
N PRO A 348 -7.42 14.85 -7.97
CA PRO A 348 -8.23 14.60 -9.15
C PRO A 348 -8.18 15.72 -10.22
N SER A 349 -7.90 16.95 -9.78
CA SER A 349 -7.77 18.15 -10.62
C SER A 349 -6.37 18.34 -11.23
N ASP A 350 -5.36 17.59 -10.80
CA ASP A 350 -4.02 17.69 -11.39
C ASP A 350 -4.03 17.24 -12.86
N SER A 351 -3.11 17.79 -13.64
CA SER A 351 -2.97 17.41 -15.05
C SER A 351 -2.55 15.94 -15.20
N ASP A 352 -2.83 15.34 -16.35
CA ASP A 352 -2.46 13.96 -16.64
C ASP A 352 -0.96 13.73 -16.50
N LEU A 353 -0.14 14.72 -16.87
CA LEU A 353 1.31 14.67 -16.74
C LEU A 353 1.73 14.60 -15.25
N VAL A 354 1.16 15.46 -14.39
CA VAL A 354 1.43 15.41 -12.94
C VAL A 354 1.02 14.06 -12.37
N LYS A 355 -0.16 13.55 -12.72
CA LYS A 355 -0.64 12.24 -12.23
C LYS A 355 0.22 11.08 -12.70
N ALA A 356 0.78 11.15 -13.90
CA ALA A 356 1.52 10.05 -14.50
C ALA A 356 3.01 10.00 -14.09
N GLU A 357 3.63 11.16 -13.97
CA GLU A 357 5.08 11.25 -13.79
C GLU A 357 5.50 11.58 -12.36
N THR A 358 4.53 11.81 -11.45
CA THR A 358 4.85 12.30 -10.13
C THR A 358 4.18 11.52 -9.00
N LEU A 359 4.66 11.72 -7.78
CA LEU A 359 4.03 11.25 -6.55
C LEU A 359 3.01 12.26 -6.00
N GLY A 360 2.74 13.34 -6.73
CA GLY A 360 1.95 14.45 -6.25
C GLY A 360 2.68 15.26 -5.18
N ARG A 361 1.93 15.76 -4.19
CA ARG A 361 2.42 16.58 -3.08
C ARG A 361 2.27 15.85 -1.75
N ALA A 362 3.05 16.25 -0.76
CA ALA A 362 2.88 15.78 0.60
C ALA A 362 1.44 16.02 1.10
N LEU A 363 0.84 15.00 1.68
CA LEU A 363 -0.46 15.14 2.35
C LEU A 363 -0.30 15.95 3.65
N PRO A 364 -1.37 16.58 4.16
CA PRO A 364 -1.31 17.33 5.43
C PRO A 364 -0.64 16.53 6.55
N ARG A 365 0.05 17.24 7.45
CA ARG A 365 0.83 16.66 8.57
C ARG A 365 2.05 15.85 8.12
N ARG A 366 2.46 15.95 6.87
CA ARG A 366 3.70 15.40 6.32
C ARG A 366 4.66 16.53 5.97
N GLU A 367 5.81 16.55 6.58
CA GLU A 367 6.94 17.38 6.17
C GLU A 367 7.87 16.52 5.32
N VAL A 368 8.37 17.06 4.21
CA VAL A 368 9.19 16.32 3.26
C VAL A 368 10.41 17.12 2.87
N ARG A 369 11.54 16.44 2.76
CA ARG A 369 12.78 16.98 2.20
C ARG A 369 13.36 16.02 1.17
N ILE A 370 14.08 16.58 0.21
CA ILE A 370 14.98 15.82 -0.63
C ILE A 370 16.39 16.07 -0.12
N ILE A 371 17.09 15.01 0.25
CA ILE A 371 18.42 15.09 0.88
C ILE A 371 19.48 14.63 -0.11
N ARG A 372 20.54 15.44 -0.27
CA ARG A 372 21.67 15.10 -1.15
C ARG A 372 22.34 13.80 -0.70
N PRO A 373 22.55 12.85 -1.61
CA PRO A 373 23.25 11.61 -1.28
C PRO A 373 24.68 11.90 -0.75
N GLY A 374 25.09 11.10 0.23
CA GLY A 374 26.43 11.24 0.84
C GLY A 374 26.62 12.42 1.78
N THR A 375 25.53 13.12 2.15
CA THR A 375 25.57 14.21 3.14
C THR A 375 24.78 13.85 4.41
N GLU A 376 25.13 14.49 5.53
CA GLU A 376 24.42 14.33 6.80
C GLU A 376 23.17 15.23 6.88
N GLY A 377 22.21 15.04 5.95
CA GLY A 377 20.93 15.76 6.00
C GLY A 377 20.89 17.10 5.26
N THR A 378 21.84 17.37 4.33
CA THR A 378 21.79 18.59 3.49
C THR A 378 20.64 18.52 2.51
N THR A 379 19.71 19.49 2.61
CA THR A 379 18.59 19.61 1.66
C THR A 379 19.11 19.95 0.26
N ALA A 380 18.60 19.27 -0.73
CA ALA A 380 18.91 19.46 -2.15
C ALA A 380 18.31 20.77 -2.69
N ASP A 381 18.83 21.25 -3.82
CA ASP A 381 18.21 22.32 -4.58
C ASP A 381 16.95 21.79 -5.32
N LEU A 382 16.09 22.70 -5.79
CA LEU A 382 14.91 22.33 -6.56
C LEU A 382 15.32 21.62 -7.87
N GLY A 383 14.68 20.48 -8.13
CA GLY A 383 14.98 19.64 -9.28
C GLY A 383 16.21 18.73 -9.12
N GLU A 384 17.01 18.92 -8.08
CA GLU A 384 18.13 18.03 -7.77
C GLU A 384 17.63 16.68 -7.21
N HIS A 385 18.28 15.59 -7.58
CA HIS A 385 17.97 14.25 -7.13
C HIS A 385 18.56 13.98 -5.74
N GLY A 386 17.76 13.42 -4.86
CA GLY A 386 18.18 13.04 -3.53
C GLY A 386 17.22 12.08 -2.86
N GLU A 387 17.54 11.68 -1.64
CA GLU A 387 16.68 10.82 -0.85
C GLU A 387 15.45 11.58 -0.36
N LEU A 388 14.28 10.98 -0.56
CA LEU A 388 13.05 11.48 0.04
C LEU A 388 13.03 11.14 1.54
N TRP A 389 13.05 12.18 2.38
CA TRP A 389 12.85 12.06 3.82
C TRP A 389 11.47 12.58 4.21
N ILE A 390 10.82 11.88 5.14
CA ILE A 390 9.46 12.22 5.59
C ILE A 390 9.44 12.34 7.11
N ARG A 391 9.07 13.52 7.63
CA ARG A 391 8.81 13.72 9.05
C ARG A 391 7.32 13.89 9.32
N SER A 392 6.76 13.03 10.17
CA SER A 392 5.35 13.05 10.49
C SER A 392 5.05 12.28 11.78
N PRO A 393 4.13 12.74 12.62
CA PRO A 393 3.63 11.94 13.74
C PRO A 393 2.80 10.73 13.29
N LEU A 394 2.60 10.56 11.98
CA LEU A 394 1.83 9.48 11.37
C LEU A 394 2.73 8.41 10.74
N ASN A 395 4.05 8.53 10.88
CA ASN A 395 5.01 7.50 10.50
C ASN A 395 4.96 6.33 11.51
N MET A 396 5.59 5.22 11.17
CA MET A 396 5.81 4.11 12.11
C MET A 396 6.54 4.61 13.37
N SER A 397 6.34 3.94 14.48
CA SER A 397 7.12 4.18 15.70
C SER A 397 8.48 3.47 15.69
N GLY A 398 8.72 2.59 14.74
CA GLY A 398 9.93 1.80 14.56
C GLY A 398 9.62 0.41 14.03
N TYR A 399 10.66 -0.40 13.82
CA TYR A 399 10.50 -1.81 13.54
C TYR A 399 10.41 -2.61 14.84
N HIS A 400 9.49 -3.57 14.87
CA HIS A 400 9.26 -4.43 16.04
C HIS A 400 10.52 -5.23 16.38
N ASP A 401 10.98 -5.12 17.63
CA ASP A 401 12.18 -5.78 18.17
C ASP A 401 13.42 -5.69 17.25
N ASP A 402 13.55 -4.59 16.49
CA ASP A 402 14.71 -4.32 15.64
C ASP A 402 15.16 -2.84 15.77
N PRO A 403 15.80 -2.48 16.91
CA PRO A 403 16.26 -1.12 17.16
C PRO A 403 17.33 -0.66 16.18
N GLU A 404 18.16 -1.57 15.68
CA GLU A 404 19.22 -1.26 14.73
C GLU A 404 18.63 -0.86 13.34
N ALA A 405 17.68 -1.64 12.81
CA ALA A 405 16.99 -1.24 11.58
C ALA A 405 16.15 0.03 11.80
N THR A 406 15.58 0.20 12.99
CA THR A 406 14.83 1.41 13.34
C THR A 406 15.71 2.64 13.25
N SER A 407 16.88 2.64 13.90
CA SER A 407 17.78 3.81 13.92
C SER A 407 18.37 4.14 12.54
N ARG A 408 18.48 3.17 11.64
CA ARG A 408 18.88 3.41 10.24
C ARG A 408 17.78 4.01 9.37
N THR A 409 16.52 3.82 9.76
CA THR A 409 15.36 4.21 8.94
C THR A 409 14.64 5.43 9.52
N LEU A 410 14.63 5.58 10.84
CA LEU A 410 14.00 6.68 11.56
C LEU A 410 15.04 7.30 12.49
N ASP A 411 15.46 8.52 12.19
CA ASP A 411 16.47 9.22 12.98
C ASP A 411 15.91 9.83 14.28
N ALA A 412 16.80 10.37 15.11
CA ALA A 412 16.43 10.98 16.39
C ALA A 412 15.57 12.25 16.25
N GLU A 413 15.59 12.88 15.09
CA GLU A 413 14.80 14.08 14.77
C GLU A 413 13.41 13.73 14.21
N GLY A 414 13.13 12.42 14.02
CA GLY A 414 11.87 11.88 13.52
C GLY A 414 11.75 11.88 12.00
N TRP A 415 12.87 12.04 11.28
CA TRP A 415 12.90 11.86 9.84
C TRP A 415 12.96 10.37 9.48
N LEU A 416 12.03 9.96 8.64
CA LEU A 416 12.00 8.64 8.03
C LEU A 416 12.75 8.70 6.71
N HIS A 417 13.82 7.94 6.60
CA HIS A 417 14.65 7.75 5.41
C HIS A 417 13.97 6.71 4.54
N THR A 418 13.39 7.13 3.42
CA THR A 418 12.53 6.25 2.61
C THR A 418 13.33 5.26 1.76
N GLY A 419 14.59 5.57 1.48
CA GLY A 419 15.41 4.89 0.49
C GLY A 419 14.96 5.14 -0.96
N ASP A 420 13.97 6.00 -1.18
CA ASP A 420 13.49 6.38 -2.50
C ASP A 420 14.21 7.62 -3.00
N LEU A 421 14.73 7.54 -4.22
CA LEU A 421 15.37 8.65 -4.89
C LEU A 421 14.31 9.52 -5.57
N CYS A 422 14.25 10.78 -5.18
CA CYS A 422 13.25 11.73 -5.66
C CYS A 422 13.86 13.08 -6.02
N ALA A 423 13.08 13.90 -6.74
CA ALA A 423 13.32 15.34 -6.90
C ALA A 423 12.02 16.10 -6.56
N MET A 424 12.15 17.38 -6.18
CA MET A 424 11.02 18.24 -5.86
C MET A 424 11.08 19.51 -6.69
N ASP A 425 9.95 19.94 -7.26
CA ASP A 425 9.85 21.21 -7.97
C ASP A 425 9.43 22.38 -7.05
N ALA A 426 9.39 23.58 -7.62
CA ALA A 426 9.01 24.80 -6.89
C ALA A 426 7.54 24.79 -6.39
N ALA A 427 6.68 23.95 -6.91
CA ALA A 427 5.30 23.75 -6.46
C ALA A 427 5.17 22.61 -5.42
N GLY A 428 6.29 22.00 -4.99
CA GLY A 428 6.32 20.89 -4.05
C GLY A 428 5.87 19.57 -4.64
N ILE A 429 5.85 19.44 -5.97
CA ILE A 429 5.54 18.18 -6.65
C ILE A 429 6.78 17.29 -6.61
N LEU A 430 6.58 16.05 -6.19
CA LEU A 430 7.62 15.06 -6.04
C LEU A 430 7.66 14.12 -7.25
N ARG A 431 8.85 13.94 -7.85
CA ARG A 431 9.12 12.94 -8.88
C ARG A 431 10.00 11.84 -8.30
N ILE A 432 9.64 10.58 -8.53
CA ILE A 432 10.45 9.43 -8.12
C ILE A 432 11.31 8.94 -9.29
N HIS A 433 12.59 8.73 -9.01
CA HIS A 433 13.57 8.25 -9.98
C HIS A 433 14.04 6.81 -9.70
N GLY A 434 13.59 6.21 -8.59
CA GLY A 434 13.88 4.83 -8.24
C GLY A 434 14.22 4.66 -6.76
N ARG A 435 14.97 3.61 -6.46
CA ARG A 435 15.53 3.33 -5.13
C ARG A 435 17.00 3.69 -5.11
N ILE A 436 17.49 4.28 -4.04
CA ILE A 436 18.92 4.63 -3.89
C ILE A 436 19.80 3.40 -4.07
N ARG A 437 19.44 2.28 -3.46
CA ARG A 437 20.16 1.01 -3.56
C ARG A 437 20.11 0.33 -4.93
N ASP A 438 19.19 0.74 -5.79
CA ASP A 438 19.07 0.20 -7.15
C ASP A 438 19.81 1.05 -8.18
N VAL A 439 20.38 2.20 -7.74
CA VAL A 439 21.24 3.04 -8.60
C VAL A 439 22.46 2.23 -9.00
N ILE A 440 22.73 2.19 -10.30
CA ILE A 440 23.86 1.48 -10.89
C ILE A 440 25.01 2.47 -11.02
N ILE A 441 26.15 2.16 -10.42
CA ILE A 441 27.33 3.04 -10.44
C ILE A 441 28.32 2.52 -11.48
N ARG A 442 28.27 3.10 -12.68
CA ARG A 442 29.11 2.71 -13.81
C ARG A 442 30.25 3.70 -14.03
N GLY A 443 31.46 3.34 -13.65
CA GLY A 443 32.64 4.19 -13.87
C GLY A 443 32.54 5.57 -13.21
N GLY A 444 31.83 5.68 -12.09
CA GLY A 444 31.57 6.93 -11.38
C GLY A 444 30.29 7.66 -11.79
N GLU A 445 29.63 7.21 -12.87
CA GLU A 445 28.34 7.77 -13.32
C GLU A 445 27.17 7.02 -12.69
N ASN A 446 26.16 7.75 -12.22
CA ASN A 446 24.93 7.20 -11.67
C ASN A 446 23.94 6.91 -12.79
N ILE A 447 23.54 5.65 -12.92
CA ILE A 447 22.46 5.23 -13.82
C ILE A 447 21.26 4.88 -12.98
N TYR A 448 20.14 5.51 -13.27
CA TYR A 448 18.86 5.24 -12.61
C TYR A 448 18.09 4.19 -13.41
N PRO A 449 17.90 2.96 -12.89
CA PRO A 449 17.23 1.88 -13.64
C PRO A 449 15.89 2.29 -14.22
N ARG A 450 15.13 3.08 -13.47
CA ARG A 450 13.81 3.54 -13.89
C ARG A 450 13.85 4.40 -15.16
N GLU A 451 14.84 5.27 -15.31
CA GLU A 451 15.02 6.08 -16.54
C GLU A 451 15.23 5.18 -17.77
N VAL A 452 16.01 4.12 -17.59
CA VAL A 452 16.25 3.15 -18.65
C VAL A 452 15.00 2.33 -18.95
N GLU A 453 14.30 1.86 -17.92
CA GLU A 453 13.04 1.11 -18.02
C GLU A 453 11.96 1.93 -18.73
N GLU A 454 11.78 3.21 -18.36
CA GLU A 454 10.81 4.11 -18.99
C GLU A 454 11.15 4.32 -20.48
N ALA A 455 12.42 4.51 -20.81
CA ALA A 455 12.86 4.61 -22.20
C ALA A 455 12.59 3.34 -23.00
N LEU A 456 12.75 2.16 -22.39
CA LEU A 456 12.45 0.88 -23.03
C LEU A 456 10.94 0.64 -23.23
N LEU A 457 10.12 1.05 -22.27
CA LEU A 457 8.66 0.95 -22.35
C LEU A 457 8.03 1.84 -23.45
N ASP A 458 8.75 2.84 -23.94
CA ASP A 458 8.34 3.62 -25.11
C ASP A 458 8.46 2.84 -26.44
N HIS A 459 9.15 1.70 -26.43
CA HIS A 459 9.27 0.86 -27.62
C HIS A 459 7.99 0.03 -27.82
N PRO A 460 7.35 0.07 -29.01
CA PRO A 460 6.06 -0.60 -29.24
C PRO A 460 6.10 -2.13 -29.07
N GLY A 461 7.29 -2.73 -29.19
CA GLY A 461 7.51 -4.17 -28.99
C GLY A 461 7.78 -4.59 -27.55
N VAL A 462 7.74 -3.67 -26.57
CA VAL A 462 8.00 -3.94 -25.15
C VAL A 462 6.72 -3.81 -24.35
N ALA A 463 6.36 -4.87 -23.64
CA ALA A 463 5.22 -4.86 -22.71
C ALA A 463 5.67 -4.49 -21.30
N ASP A 464 6.86 -4.94 -20.88
CA ASP A 464 7.42 -4.67 -19.56
C ASP A 464 8.95 -4.73 -19.60
N ALA A 465 9.60 -4.02 -18.65
CA ALA A 465 11.04 -4.00 -18.55
C ALA A 465 11.52 -3.83 -17.10
N ALA A 466 12.62 -4.48 -16.77
CA ALA A 466 13.36 -4.27 -15.53
C ALA A 466 14.86 -4.15 -15.82
N VAL A 467 15.51 -3.20 -15.16
CA VAL A 467 16.96 -2.98 -15.30
C VAL A 467 17.63 -3.14 -13.94
N VAL A 468 18.72 -3.88 -13.92
CA VAL A 468 19.54 -4.13 -12.73
C VAL A 468 21.01 -3.86 -13.00
N GLY A 469 21.78 -3.58 -11.94
CA GLY A 469 23.24 -3.53 -12.02
C GLY A 469 23.82 -4.93 -11.93
N ALA A 470 24.73 -5.25 -12.86
CA ALA A 470 25.60 -6.41 -12.78
C ALA A 470 27.04 -5.96 -12.48
N PRO A 471 27.81 -6.75 -11.71
CA PRO A 471 29.20 -6.42 -11.41
C PRO A 471 30.05 -6.38 -12.70
N ASP A 472 30.95 -5.38 -12.78
CA ASP A 472 31.96 -5.24 -13.85
C ASP A 472 33.31 -4.89 -13.23
N GLU A 473 34.37 -5.65 -13.58
CA GLU A 473 35.70 -5.48 -12.98
C GLU A 473 36.32 -4.09 -13.20
N ARG A 474 35.98 -3.44 -14.29
CA ARG A 474 36.56 -2.15 -14.68
C ARG A 474 35.68 -0.96 -14.31
N LEU A 475 34.34 -1.12 -14.40
CA LEU A 475 33.40 -0.03 -14.28
C LEU A 475 32.64 -0.05 -12.95
N GLY A 476 32.86 -1.08 -12.11
CA GLY A 476 32.12 -1.33 -10.88
C GLY A 476 30.81 -2.07 -11.16
N GLU A 477 29.86 -1.40 -11.79
CA GLU A 477 28.61 -2.01 -12.24
C GLU A 477 28.30 -1.60 -13.69
N VAL A 478 27.48 -2.42 -14.35
CA VAL A 478 26.91 -2.14 -15.68
C VAL A 478 25.42 -2.44 -15.71
N PRO A 479 24.61 -1.69 -16.48
CA PRO A 479 23.18 -1.96 -16.58
C PRO A 479 22.91 -3.19 -17.46
N VAL A 480 22.02 -4.08 -16.95
CA VAL A 480 21.50 -5.26 -17.63
C VAL A 480 19.98 -5.14 -17.69
N ALA A 481 19.38 -5.39 -18.87
CA ALA A 481 17.95 -5.27 -19.09
C ALA A 481 17.27 -6.64 -19.21
N PHE A 482 16.15 -6.80 -18.52
CA PHE A 482 15.19 -7.91 -18.66
C PHE A 482 13.92 -7.34 -19.29
N VAL A 483 13.53 -7.86 -20.45
CA VAL A 483 12.42 -7.30 -21.25
C VAL A 483 11.38 -8.36 -21.53
N VAL A 484 10.11 -8.03 -21.27
CA VAL A 484 8.95 -8.82 -21.67
C VAL A 484 8.42 -8.25 -22.99
N PRO A 485 8.39 -9.04 -24.08
CA PRO A 485 7.89 -8.57 -25.37
C PRO A 485 6.37 -8.28 -25.33
N ALA A 486 5.93 -7.31 -26.12
CA ALA A 486 4.50 -7.13 -26.38
C ALA A 486 3.93 -8.32 -27.14
N ALA A 487 2.65 -8.63 -26.93
CA ALA A 487 1.99 -9.76 -27.57
C ALA A 487 2.11 -9.70 -29.10
N GLY A 488 2.67 -10.75 -29.69
CA GLY A 488 2.92 -10.83 -31.14
C GLY A 488 4.15 -10.08 -31.63
N SER A 489 4.96 -9.50 -30.75
CA SER A 489 6.24 -8.87 -31.08
C SER A 489 7.35 -9.92 -31.13
N ALA A 490 8.23 -9.78 -32.13
CA ALA A 490 9.48 -10.54 -32.27
C ALA A 490 10.71 -9.63 -32.05
N THR A 491 10.59 -8.66 -31.16
CA THR A 491 11.65 -7.68 -30.88
C THR A 491 12.92 -8.35 -30.39
N THR A 492 14.04 -8.01 -31.00
CA THR A 492 15.37 -8.58 -30.70
C THR A 492 16.16 -7.68 -29.74
N ALA A 493 17.16 -8.24 -29.08
CA ALA A 493 18.09 -7.49 -28.24
C ALA A 493 18.81 -6.37 -29.03
N ASP A 494 19.18 -6.61 -30.27
CA ASP A 494 19.84 -5.63 -31.12
C ASP A 494 18.95 -4.43 -31.47
N GLU A 495 17.65 -4.68 -31.73
CA GLU A 495 16.65 -3.62 -31.96
C GLU A 495 16.44 -2.78 -30.71
N LEU A 496 16.31 -3.41 -29.55
CA LEU A 496 16.18 -2.73 -28.27
C LEU A 496 17.42 -1.90 -27.93
N ALA A 497 18.62 -2.45 -28.19
CA ALA A 497 19.86 -1.73 -27.96
C ALA A 497 19.99 -0.52 -28.91
N ALA A 498 19.62 -0.66 -30.19
CA ALA A 498 19.60 0.45 -31.14
C ALA A 498 18.59 1.54 -30.72
N PHE A 499 17.41 1.13 -30.29
CA PHE A 499 16.39 2.05 -29.76
C PHE A 499 16.87 2.78 -28.51
N ALA A 500 17.44 2.07 -27.54
CA ALA A 500 17.99 2.65 -26.33
C ALA A 500 19.10 3.66 -26.61
N ARG A 501 20.02 3.35 -27.56
CA ARG A 501 21.08 4.29 -27.98
C ARG A 501 20.55 5.58 -28.59
N SER A 502 19.37 5.56 -29.21
CA SER A 502 18.75 6.77 -29.78
C SER A 502 18.14 7.71 -28.73
N ARG A 503 17.94 7.23 -27.48
CA ARG A 503 17.23 7.96 -26.42
C ARG A 503 18.04 8.20 -25.16
N LEU A 504 19.04 7.35 -24.89
CA LEU A 504 19.81 7.37 -23.67
C LEU A 504 21.28 7.74 -23.94
N ALA A 505 21.91 8.36 -22.96
CA ALA A 505 23.35 8.54 -22.97
C ALA A 505 24.04 7.16 -23.06
N TYR A 506 25.19 7.09 -23.75
CA TYR A 506 25.87 5.83 -24.07
C TYR A 506 26.16 4.94 -22.85
N PHE A 507 26.45 5.55 -21.70
CA PHE A 507 26.76 4.82 -20.47
C PHE A 507 25.54 4.22 -19.81
N LYS A 508 24.32 4.71 -20.09
CA LYS A 508 23.04 4.21 -19.59
C LYS A 508 22.48 3.05 -20.39
N VAL A 509 22.98 2.84 -21.61
CA VAL A 509 22.50 1.74 -22.46
C VAL A 509 22.89 0.41 -21.85
N PRO A 510 21.95 -0.53 -21.66
CA PRO A 510 22.23 -1.86 -21.14
C PRO A 510 23.30 -2.57 -21.99
N VAL A 511 24.24 -3.25 -21.30
CA VAL A 511 25.30 -4.02 -21.95
C VAL A 511 24.89 -5.45 -22.24
N ASP A 512 23.90 -5.95 -21.49
CA ASP A 512 23.33 -7.29 -21.69
C ASP A 512 21.80 -7.22 -21.66
N TRP A 513 21.16 -8.15 -22.37
CA TRP A 513 19.73 -8.15 -22.67
C TRP A 513 19.13 -9.53 -22.56
N HIS A 514 18.16 -9.67 -21.65
CA HIS A 514 17.41 -10.91 -21.45
C HIS A 514 15.95 -10.70 -21.86
N VAL A 515 15.52 -11.44 -22.88
CA VAL A 515 14.11 -11.51 -23.26
C VAL A 515 13.48 -12.63 -22.43
N VAL A 516 12.47 -12.26 -21.63
CA VAL A 516 11.81 -13.16 -20.67
C VAL A 516 10.30 -13.19 -20.90
N ASP A 517 9.65 -14.27 -20.53
CA ASP A 517 8.18 -14.40 -20.64
C ASP A 517 7.46 -13.53 -19.62
N ASP A 518 8.01 -13.38 -18.41
CA ASP A 518 7.47 -12.55 -17.32
C ASP A 518 8.58 -12.12 -16.35
N LEU A 519 8.33 -11.05 -15.59
CA LEU A 519 9.21 -10.56 -14.54
C LEU A 519 8.77 -11.10 -13.17
N PRO A 520 9.71 -11.54 -12.28
CA PRO A 520 9.36 -12.00 -10.95
C PRO A 520 8.75 -10.88 -10.12
N ARG A 521 7.54 -11.09 -9.57
CA ARG A 521 6.80 -10.06 -8.85
C ARG A 521 6.41 -10.50 -7.44
N THR A 522 6.17 -9.51 -6.59
CA THR A 522 5.50 -9.69 -5.30
C THR A 522 3.99 -9.83 -5.51
N ALA A 523 3.26 -10.27 -4.48
CA ALA A 523 1.79 -10.31 -4.52
C ALA A 523 1.14 -8.92 -4.76
N SER A 524 1.86 -7.82 -4.47
CA SER A 524 1.45 -6.45 -4.75
C SER A 524 1.86 -5.94 -6.15
N GLY A 525 2.41 -6.82 -7.01
CA GLY A 525 2.79 -6.50 -8.39
C GLY A 525 4.18 -5.86 -8.56
N LYS A 526 4.96 -5.65 -7.49
CA LYS A 526 6.32 -5.07 -7.58
C LYS A 526 7.32 -6.10 -8.10
N VAL A 527 8.18 -5.68 -9.05
CA VAL A 527 9.27 -6.54 -9.56
C VAL A 527 10.30 -6.82 -8.46
N ARG A 528 10.66 -8.10 -8.32
CA ARG A 528 11.67 -8.58 -7.37
C ARG A 528 13.05 -8.53 -8.01
N LYS A 529 13.60 -7.32 -8.19
CA LYS A 529 14.88 -7.08 -8.89
C LYS A 529 16.06 -7.88 -8.33
N PHE A 530 16.05 -8.21 -7.05
CA PHE A 530 17.12 -9.00 -6.45
C PHE A 530 17.23 -10.42 -7.05
N LEU A 531 16.11 -11.01 -7.50
CA LEU A 531 16.12 -12.30 -8.20
C LEU A 531 16.72 -12.20 -9.62
N LEU A 532 16.68 -11.00 -10.22
CA LEU A 532 17.26 -10.76 -11.55
C LEU A 532 18.77 -10.50 -11.49
N ARG A 533 19.32 -10.17 -10.32
CA ARG A 533 20.76 -9.97 -10.10
C ARG A 533 21.53 -11.29 -9.91
N GLU A 534 20.81 -12.37 -9.63
CA GLU A 534 21.38 -13.70 -9.41
C GLU A 534 21.40 -14.55 -10.71
N THR A 535 20.81 -14.03 -11.78
CA THR A 535 20.75 -14.66 -13.10
C THR A 535 21.90 -14.19 -13.97
#